data_12a41c21e2e5a6c4ccaa6e769cc83955
#
_entry.id   12a41c21e2e5a6c4ccaa6e769cc83955
#
_cell.length_a   1.000
_cell.length_b   1.000
_cell.length_c   1.000
_cell.angle_alpha   90.00
_cell.angle_beta   90.00
_cell.angle_gamma   90.00
#
_symmetry.space_group_name_H-M   'P 1'
#
loop_
_entity.id
_entity.type
_entity.pdbx_description
1 polymer ?
#
loop_
_entity_poly.entity_id
_entity_poly.type
_entity_poly.pdbx_seq_one_letter_code
_entity_poly.pdbx_strand_id
1 'polypeptide(L)'
;MWVVPGAPLEQGAGWRIWYSQDGDADFRPQPVTVAKSQQPQPIDEEWNLLARLPEFHRRIGVLTVRLRQPDPAGPVYELSVPEAERGAPFRWRSLPAGVGQEGVTFLLASCFWRDDDKEGSYTAGVQELTRRWSPAFKLLAGDQLYADWPIGNTDLPAVEFYASRYAEYWGDALYRELLQTSPTFFVCDDHEFWNDFPERQIQVPRTWLPAERKITAQAGLDLYDRFQGCANPAPFRWYGFRIDPVSFFVVDSRSRRDPFNKQPRPPHFLPEEQWQDLERWVHQLTGPGVLLIGQPAFQKDGDWRDHSLSNFPEDYGRLWAVIEESLEGHTADGRPHDILVLSGDIHTGRFAVGRRGGLDAPEGVPELIASPASMIRPGSKEVEEPDYRFTVHHRGRATTWQVDRNPAAGVPFMTLANNVAAVRMGLGTNGRIRFELTLWQVRPYDSRSWWERFTGDPAPVGPVIELFRKEIELR
;
A
#
# COMPACT_ATOMS: atom_id res chain seq x y z
N MET A 1 -8.94 1.16 -22.63
CA MET A 1 -9.76 1.45 -21.43
C MET A 1 -9.51 0.37 -20.39
N TRP A 2 -9.43 0.72 -19.12
CA TRP A 2 -9.40 -0.24 -18.01
C TRP A 2 -10.23 0.28 -16.83
N VAL A 3 -10.82 -0.66 -16.09
CA VAL A 3 -11.66 -0.35 -14.92
C VAL A 3 -10.91 -0.78 -13.67
N VAL A 4 -10.72 0.13 -12.76
CA VAL A 4 -10.23 -0.19 -11.40
C VAL A 4 -11.38 0.09 -10.44
N PRO A 5 -11.82 -0.91 -9.66
CA PRO A 5 -12.78 -0.66 -8.61
C PRO A 5 -12.18 0.37 -7.66
N GLY A 6 -12.85 1.51 -7.51
CA GLY A 6 -12.45 2.55 -6.56
C GLY A 6 -12.72 2.11 -5.14
N ALA A 7 -11.99 2.69 -4.20
CA ALA A 7 -12.34 2.60 -2.80
C ALA A 7 -13.75 3.15 -2.56
N PRO A 8 -14.52 2.60 -1.62
CA PRO A 8 -15.77 3.22 -1.22
C PRO A 8 -15.44 4.60 -0.64
N LEU A 9 -16.07 5.59 -1.20
CA LEU A 9 -16.19 6.88 -0.56
C LEU A 9 -17.06 6.69 0.69
N GLU A 10 -16.95 7.58 1.67
CA GLU A 10 -17.65 7.51 2.97
C GLU A 10 -19.16 7.17 2.92
N GLN A 11 -19.77 7.13 1.76
CA GLN A 11 -21.18 6.90 1.54
C GLN A 11 -21.51 5.89 0.44
N GLY A 12 -20.62 4.97 0.06
CA GLY A 12 -21.03 3.97 -0.89
C GLY A 12 -20.00 3.39 -1.83
N ALA A 13 -20.43 2.40 -2.60
CA ALA A 13 -19.64 1.79 -3.65
C ALA A 13 -19.46 2.76 -4.80
N GLY A 14 -18.24 2.93 -5.25
CA GLY A 14 -17.90 3.73 -6.41
C GLY A 14 -16.85 3.02 -7.26
N TRP A 15 -16.73 3.47 -8.48
CA TRP A 15 -15.76 2.93 -9.43
C TRP A 15 -15.01 4.04 -10.09
N ARG A 16 -13.78 3.74 -10.48
CA ARG A 16 -12.98 4.59 -11.33
C ARG A 16 -12.61 3.83 -12.58
N ILE A 17 -12.90 4.44 -13.72
CA ILE A 17 -12.67 3.87 -15.02
C ILE A 17 -11.64 4.75 -15.71
N TRP A 18 -10.45 4.19 -15.95
CA TRP A 18 -9.42 4.91 -16.69
C TRP A 18 -9.60 4.69 -18.18
N TYR A 19 -9.52 5.76 -18.89
CA TYR A 19 -9.53 5.79 -20.34
C TYR A 19 -8.19 6.25 -20.85
N SER A 20 -7.61 5.52 -21.79
CA SER A 20 -6.45 5.94 -22.57
C SER A 20 -6.87 6.02 -24.03
N GLN A 21 -6.59 7.13 -24.68
CA GLN A 21 -6.87 7.34 -26.09
C GLN A 21 -5.66 7.92 -26.79
N ASP A 22 -5.38 7.40 -27.99
CA ASP A 22 -4.38 7.94 -28.89
C ASP A 22 -5.02 9.10 -29.70
N GLY A 23 -4.25 10.16 -29.94
CA GLY A 23 -4.66 11.32 -30.72
C GLY A 23 -5.06 12.56 -29.92
N ASP A 24 -5.38 13.64 -30.64
CA ASP A 24 -5.62 14.98 -30.09
C ASP A 24 -7.10 15.37 -29.91
N ALA A 25 -8.03 14.51 -30.32
CA ALA A 25 -9.47 14.82 -30.20
C ALA A 25 -9.89 14.89 -28.72
N ASP A 26 -10.82 15.81 -28.44
CA ASP A 26 -11.43 15.86 -27.10
C ASP A 26 -12.25 14.59 -26.86
N PHE A 27 -11.80 13.82 -25.91
CA PHE A 27 -12.42 12.55 -25.56
C PHE A 27 -13.29 12.70 -24.33
N ARG A 28 -14.52 12.20 -24.43
CA ARG A 28 -15.40 11.96 -23.28
C ARG A 28 -15.90 10.52 -23.35
N PRO A 29 -15.81 9.76 -22.24
CA PRO A 29 -16.34 8.41 -22.22
C PRO A 29 -17.86 8.43 -22.42
N GLN A 30 -18.38 7.35 -23.00
CA GLN A 30 -19.83 7.15 -23.05
C GLN A 30 -20.36 6.84 -21.65
N PRO A 31 -21.62 7.17 -21.34
CA PRO A 31 -22.27 6.85 -20.07
C PRO A 31 -22.18 5.36 -19.77
N VAL A 32 -21.86 5.04 -18.53
CA VAL A 32 -21.83 3.66 -18.03
C VAL A 32 -23.14 3.28 -17.37
N THR A 33 -23.41 1.99 -17.26
CA THR A 33 -24.55 1.49 -16.50
C THR A 33 -24.09 0.57 -15.38
N VAL A 34 -24.68 0.76 -14.22
CA VAL A 34 -24.46 -0.11 -13.05
C VAL A 34 -25.76 -0.84 -12.75
N ALA A 35 -25.69 -2.16 -12.56
CA ALA A 35 -26.84 -2.97 -12.23
C ALA A 35 -26.56 -3.88 -11.04
N LYS A 36 -27.62 -4.18 -10.27
CA LYS A 36 -27.65 -5.21 -9.23
C LYS A 36 -28.72 -6.22 -9.62
N SER A 37 -28.34 -7.49 -9.82
CA SER A 37 -29.28 -8.53 -10.25
C SER A 37 -30.12 -8.10 -11.47
N GLN A 38 -29.48 -7.54 -12.49
CA GLN A 38 -30.08 -6.98 -13.71
C GLN A 38 -30.96 -5.71 -13.53
N GLN A 39 -31.07 -5.18 -12.33
CA GLN A 39 -31.79 -3.93 -12.08
C GLN A 39 -30.82 -2.74 -12.14
N PRO A 40 -31.04 -1.75 -13.04
CA PRO A 40 -30.24 -0.54 -13.09
C PRO A 40 -30.23 0.20 -11.75
N GLN A 41 -29.07 0.69 -11.36
CA GLN A 41 -28.89 1.45 -10.14
C GLN A 41 -28.67 2.94 -10.47
N PRO A 42 -29.20 3.86 -9.66
CA PRO A 42 -28.96 5.28 -9.84
C PRO A 42 -27.48 5.61 -9.50
N ILE A 43 -26.81 6.29 -10.42
CA ILE A 43 -25.40 6.66 -10.30
C ILE A 43 -25.20 8.16 -10.51
N ASP A 44 -24.08 8.66 -9.98
CA ASP A 44 -23.48 9.94 -10.32
C ASP A 44 -22.16 9.70 -11.07
N GLU A 45 -21.92 10.45 -12.12
CA GLU A 45 -20.72 10.35 -12.94
C GLU A 45 -19.94 11.65 -12.91
N GLU A 46 -18.61 11.57 -12.79
CA GLU A 46 -17.68 12.70 -12.85
C GLU A 46 -16.49 12.34 -13.73
N TRP A 47 -16.27 13.10 -14.80
CA TRP A 47 -15.16 12.91 -15.72
C TRP A 47 -14.03 13.89 -15.45
N ASN A 48 -12.80 13.38 -15.31
CA ASN A 48 -11.59 14.17 -15.14
C ASN A 48 -10.48 13.74 -16.10
N LEU A 49 -9.95 14.68 -16.88
CA LEU A 49 -8.74 14.46 -17.67
C LEU A 49 -7.53 14.51 -16.74
N LEU A 50 -6.84 13.38 -16.58
CA LEU A 50 -5.69 13.26 -15.67
C LEU A 50 -4.39 13.78 -16.30
N ALA A 51 -4.10 13.38 -17.55
CA ALA A 51 -2.86 13.71 -18.21
C ALA A 51 -3.04 13.85 -19.73
N ARG A 52 -2.25 14.74 -20.31
CA ARG A 52 -1.95 14.79 -21.74
C ARG A 52 -0.49 14.42 -21.91
N LEU A 53 -0.21 13.44 -22.73
CA LEU A 53 1.13 12.95 -23.01
C LEU A 53 1.47 13.27 -24.47
N PRO A 54 1.95 14.49 -24.79
CA PRO A 54 2.15 14.95 -26.17
C PRO A 54 3.10 14.06 -26.95
N GLU A 55 4.19 13.60 -26.33
CA GLU A 55 5.20 12.77 -26.99
C GLU A 55 4.68 11.39 -27.39
N PHE A 56 3.65 10.90 -26.71
CA PHE A 56 2.99 9.62 -27.02
C PHE A 56 1.68 9.81 -27.77
N HIS A 57 1.31 11.05 -28.12
CA HIS A 57 -0.01 11.39 -28.68
C HIS A 57 -1.17 10.74 -27.91
N ARG A 58 -1.05 10.69 -26.57
CA ARG A 58 -1.97 9.95 -25.71
C ARG A 58 -2.56 10.83 -24.61
N ARG A 59 -3.82 10.62 -24.33
CA ARG A 59 -4.55 11.23 -23.22
C ARG A 59 -5.04 10.17 -22.27
N ILE A 60 -4.95 10.45 -20.97
CA ILE A 60 -5.45 9.57 -19.92
C ILE A 60 -6.44 10.36 -19.07
N GLY A 61 -7.61 9.80 -18.88
CA GLY A 61 -8.64 10.38 -18.02
C GLY A 61 -9.29 9.33 -17.14
N VAL A 62 -10.01 9.77 -16.13
CA VAL A 62 -10.76 8.91 -15.21
C VAL A 62 -12.22 9.33 -15.17
N LEU A 63 -13.11 8.36 -15.32
CA LEU A 63 -14.52 8.49 -15.00
C LEU A 63 -14.77 7.91 -13.60
N THR A 64 -15.17 8.76 -12.68
CA THR A 64 -15.62 8.34 -11.35
C THR A 64 -17.12 8.11 -11.40
N VAL A 65 -17.54 6.91 -11.00
CA VAL A 65 -18.94 6.50 -10.94
C VAL A 65 -19.28 6.19 -9.49
N ARG A 66 -20.34 6.78 -8.97
CA ARG A 66 -20.81 6.58 -7.58
C ARG A 66 -22.25 6.10 -7.56
N LEU A 67 -22.56 5.11 -6.72
CA LEU A 67 -23.92 4.72 -6.44
C LEU A 67 -24.55 5.75 -5.49
N ARG A 68 -25.77 6.22 -5.83
CA ARG A 68 -26.52 7.13 -4.95
C ARG A 68 -27.06 6.43 -3.69
N GLN A 69 -27.32 5.14 -3.82
CA GLN A 69 -27.89 4.32 -2.73
C GLN A 69 -27.16 2.97 -2.67
N PRO A 70 -25.97 2.92 -2.07
CA PRO A 70 -25.23 1.67 -1.91
C PRO A 70 -25.90 0.76 -0.90
N ASP A 71 -25.84 -0.54 -1.15
CA ASP A 71 -26.34 -1.55 -0.21
C ASP A 71 -25.22 -1.86 0.82
N PRO A 72 -25.48 -1.66 2.12
CA PRO A 72 -24.50 -1.90 3.16
C PRO A 72 -24.11 -3.38 3.32
N ALA A 73 -24.89 -4.32 2.77
CA ALA A 73 -24.60 -5.75 2.83
C ALA A 73 -23.48 -6.19 1.87
N GLY A 74 -22.84 -5.25 1.13
CA GLY A 74 -21.74 -5.55 0.22
C GLY A 74 -22.15 -6.39 -1.00
N PRO A 75 -23.25 -6.05 -1.71
CA PRO A 75 -23.71 -6.83 -2.84
C PRO A 75 -22.76 -6.80 -4.02
N VAL A 76 -22.90 -7.78 -4.88
CA VAL A 76 -22.23 -7.79 -6.19
C VAL A 76 -22.97 -6.85 -7.14
N TYR A 77 -22.24 -5.92 -7.72
CA TYR A 77 -22.72 -5.04 -8.79
C TYR A 77 -22.11 -5.44 -10.12
N GLU A 78 -22.82 -5.20 -11.20
CA GLU A 78 -22.36 -5.35 -12.57
C GLU A 78 -22.22 -3.96 -13.19
N LEU A 79 -21.02 -3.62 -13.65
CA LEU A 79 -20.74 -2.41 -14.42
C LEU A 79 -20.64 -2.77 -15.91
N SER A 80 -21.48 -2.19 -16.70
CA SER A 80 -21.39 -2.27 -18.15
C SER A 80 -20.78 -1.00 -18.70
N VAL A 81 -19.66 -1.15 -19.42
CA VAL A 81 -18.95 -0.05 -20.05
C VAL A 81 -19.04 -0.25 -21.57
N PRO A 82 -19.66 0.70 -22.31
CA PRO A 82 -19.93 0.53 -23.74
C PRO A 82 -18.69 0.27 -24.61
N GLU A 83 -17.53 0.80 -24.18
CA GLU A 83 -16.27 0.72 -24.93
C GLU A 83 -15.33 -0.38 -24.42
N ALA A 84 -15.81 -1.31 -23.57
CA ALA A 84 -14.98 -2.39 -23.07
C ALA A 84 -14.65 -3.39 -24.18
N GLU A 85 -13.36 -3.63 -24.42
CA GLU A 85 -12.87 -4.56 -25.46
C GLU A 85 -13.42 -5.99 -25.35
N ARG A 86 -13.91 -6.40 -24.19
CA ARG A 86 -14.38 -7.77 -23.92
C ARG A 86 -15.91 -7.95 -23.92
N GLY A 87 -16.70 -6.89 -24.04
CA GLY A 87 -18.17 -6.97 -24.11
C GLY A 87 -18.89 -7.58 -22.91
N ALA A 88 -18.17 -8.10 -21.91
CA ALA A 88 -18.74 -8.66 -20.70
C ALA A 88 -18.75 -7.61 -19.59
N PRO A 89 -19.80 -7.55 -18.76
CA PRO A 89 -19.85 -6.62 -17.63
C PRO A 89 -18.79 -6.99 -16.59
N PHE A 90 -18.15 -5.96 -16.01
CA PHE A 90 -17.29 -6.13 -14.86
C PHE A 90 -18.13 -6.41 -13.62
N ARG A 91 -17.73 -7.41 -12.84
CA ARG A 91 -18.42 -7.80 -11.61
C ARG A 91 -17.49 -7.63 -10.43
N TRP A 92 -17.96 -6.95 -9.40
CA TRP A 92 -17.24 -6.85 -8.12
C TRP A 92 -18.18 -6.55 -6.96
N ARG A 93 -17.65 -6.72 -5.77
CA ARG A 93 -18.36 -6.41 -4.53
C ARG A 93 -17.94 -5.04 -4.02
N SER A 94 -18.87 -4.31 -3.40
CA SER A 94 -18.52 -3.19 -2.54
C SER A 94 -17.77 -3.68 -1.30
N LEU A 95 -17.08 -2.78 -0.58
CA LEU A 95 -16.50 -3.16 0.71
C LEU A 95 -17.62 -3.59 1.66
N PRO A 96 -17.42 -4.68 2.42
CA PRO A 96 -18.35 -5.11 3.44
C PRO A 96 -18.38 -4.09 4.59
N ALA A 97 -19.58 -3.87 5.16
CA ALA A 97 -19.72 -3.00 6.31
C ALA A 97 -19.07 -3.57 7.58
N GLY A 98 -18.95 -4.89 7.67
CA GLY A 98 -18.34 -5.56 8.82
C GLY A 98 -17.77 -6.93 8.47
N VAL A 99 -16.99 -7.49 9.40
CA VAL A 99 -16.27 -8.76 9.23
C VAL A 99 -17.22 -9.93 8.96
N GLY A 100 -18.39 -9.96 9.56
CA GLY A 100 -19.39 -11.02 9.35
C GLY A 100 -18.92 -12.43 9.72
N GLN A 101 -19.78 -13.44 9.51
CA GLN A 101 -19.48 -14.85 9.82
C GLN A 101 -18.47 -15.47 8.84
N GLU A 102 -18.54 -15.07 7.58
CA GLU A 102 -17.66 -15.60 6.52
C GLU A 102 -16.25 -15.02 6.59
N GLY A 103 -16.07 -13.93 7.32
CA GLY A 103 -14.82 -13.18 7.38
C GLY A 103 -14.61 -12.30 6.16
N VAL A 104 -13.55 -11.49 6.21
CA VAL A 104 -13.14 -10.59 5.13
C VAL A 104 -11.65 -10.79 4.87
N THR A 105 -11.30 -10.98 3.61
CA THR A 105 -9.87 -11.08 3.20
C THR A 105 -9.46 -9.84 2.41
N PHE A 106 -8.24 -9.38 2.61
CA PHE A 106 -7.58 -8.41 1.75
C PHE A 106 -6.16 -8.86 1.40
N LEU A 107 -5.60 -8.30 0.34
CA LEU A 107 -4.21 -8.53 -0.05
C LEU A 107 -3.35 -7.32 0.33
N LEU A 108 -2.09 -7.58 0.69
CA LEU A 108 -1.07 -6.57 0.94
C LEU A 108 0.15 -6.86 0.07
N ALA A 109 0.68 -5.83 -0.59
CA ALA A 109 1.92 -5.91 -1.36
C ALA A 109 2.60 -4.54 -1.42
N SER A 110 3.90 -4.52 -1.70
CA SER A 110 4.69 -3.31 -1.99
C SER A 110 5.83 -3.62 -2.96
N CYS A 111 6.51 -2.59 -3.46
CA CYS A 111 7.70 -2.72 -4.28
C CYS A 111 7.47 -3.53 -5.56
N PHE A 112 6.67 -2.97 -6.45
CA PHE A 112 6.39 -3.54 -7.77
C PHE A 112 7.24 -2.86 -8.85
N TRP A 113 8.30 -3.53 -9.30
CA TRP A 113 9.07 -3.09 -10.45
C TRP A 113 8.67 -3.87 -11.70
N ARG A 114 7.98 -3.17 -12.62
CA ARG A 114 7.39 -3.77 -13.84
C ARG A 114 8.41 -4.51 -14.69
N ASP A 115 9.62 -3.96 -14.86
CA ASP A 115 10.64 -4.56 -15.75
C ASP A 115 11.22 -5.86 -15.20
N ASP A 116 11.06 -6.14 -13.91
CA ASP A 116 11.38 -7.44 -13.30
C ASP A 116 10.22 -8.44 -13.39
N ASP A 117 9.01 -8.01 -13.74
CA ASP A 117 7.81 -8.86 -13.88
C ASP A 117 7.30 -8.95 -15.32
N LYS A 118 8.20 -8.94 -16.31
CA LYS A 118 7.83 -8.99 -17.74
C LYS A 118 7.01 -10.22 -18.12
N GLU A 119 7.22 -11.34 -17.43
CA GLU A 119 6.45 -12.57 -17.59
C GLU A 119 5.10 -12.55 -16.84
N GLY A 120 4.85 -11.56 -16.00
CA GLY A 120 3.60 -11.39 -15.26
C GLY A 120 3.41 -12.34 -14.09
N SER A 121 4.48 -12.81 -13.47
CA SER A 121 4.41 -13.72 -12.31
C SER A 121 3.66 -13.11 -11.14
N TYR A 122 3.88 -11.81 -10.84
CA TYR A 122 3.17 -11.10 -9.80
C TYR A 122 1.66 -11.03 -10.09
N THR A 123 1.30 -10.63 -11.31
CA THR A 123 -0.11 -10.58 -11.72
C THR A 123 -0.76 -11.95 -11.64
N ALA A 124 -0.10 -12.99 -12.18
CA ALA A 124 -0.60 -14.37 -12.10
C ALA A 124 -0.76 -14.85 -10.65
N GLY A 125 0.19 -14.53 -9.78
CA GLY A 125 0.14 -14.83 -8.36
C GLY A 125 -1.04 -14.15 -7.65
N VAL A 126 -1.25 -12.85 -7.90
CA VAL A 126 -2.39 -12.11 -7.33
C VAL A 126 -3.73 -12.65 -7.86
N GLN A 127 -3.81 -13.02 -9.12
CA GLN A 127 -5.01 -13.66 -9.69
C GLN A 127 -5.31 -15.01 -9.04
N GLU A 128 -4.28 -15.84 -8.79
CA GLU A 128 -4.43 -17.09 -8.05
C GLU A 128 -4.93 -16.87 -6.63
N LEU A 129 -4.33 -15.91 -5.90
CA LEU A 129 -4.77 -15.54 -4.56
C LEU A 129 -6.19 -14.96 -4.57
N THR A 130 -6.55 -14.19 -5.60
CA THR A 130 -7.91 -13.66 -5.78
C THR A 130 -8.92 -14.79 -5.97
N ARG A 131 -8.62 -15.82 -6.77
CA ARG A 131 -9.49 -17.00 -6.94
C ARG A 131 -9.61 -17.79 -5.64
N ARG A 132 -8.54 -17.91 -4.88
CA ARG A 132 -8.48 -18.71 -3.64
C ARG A 132 -9.18 -18.01 -2.46
N TRP A 133 -9.00 -16.71 -2.32
CA TRP A 133 -9.38 -15.96 -1.12
C TRP A 133 -10.51 -14.96 -1.35
N SER A 134 -10.88 -14.67 -2.59
CA SER A 134 -11.90 -13.65 -2.96
C SER A 134 -11.73 -12.33 -2.17
N PRO A 135 -10.57 -11.66 -2.25
CA PRO A 135 -10.26 -10.51 -1.41
C PRO A 135 -11.25 -9.37 -1.68
N ALA A 136 -11.71 -8.75 -0.61
CA ALA A 136 -12.60 -7.59 -0.69
C ALA A 136 -11.88 -6.35 -1.24
N PHE A 137 -10.56 -6.25 -1.00
CA PHE A 137 -9.71 -5.14 -1.48
C PHE A 137 -8.23 -5.53 -1.45
N LYS A 138 -7.39 -4.64 -1.99
CA LYS A 138 -5.92 -4.67 -1.89
C LYS A 138 -5.41 -3.41 -1.22
N LEU A 139 -4.38 -3.55 -0.38
CA LEU A 139 -3.54 -2.48 0.14
C LEU A 139 -2.18 -2.55 -0.57
N LEU A 140 -1.80 -1.50 -1.28
CA LEU A 140 -0.51 -1.38 -1.94
C LEU A 140 0.34 -0.37 -1.18
N ALA A 141 1.30 -0.92 -0.42
CA ALA A 141 2.08 -0.20 0.59
C ALA A 141 3.33 0.45 0.00
N GLY A 142 3.16 1.28 -1.03
CA GLY A 142 4.22 2.04 -1.68
C GLY A 142 4.94 1.31 -2.80
N ASP A 143 5.76 2.08 -3.53
CA ASP A 143 6.60 1.62 -4.65
C ASP A 143 5.82 0.86 -5.73
N GLN A 144 4.68 1.38 -6.11
CA GLN A 144 3.91 0.84 -7.23
C GLN A 144 4.38 1.41 -8.57
N LEU A 145 5.35 2.31 -8.51
CA LEU A 145 6.04 2.93 -9.64
C LEU A 145 7.51 3.14 -9.28
N TYR A 146 8.43 2.57 -10.04
CA TYR A 146 9.84 2.91 -9.97
C TYR A 146 10.13 4.01 -11.01
N ALA A 147 9.82 5.27 -10.63
CA ALA A 147 9.94 6.40 -11.53
C ALA A 147 11.38 6.69 -11.93
N ASP A 148 12.31 6.49 -11.02
CA ASP A 148 13.74 6.76 -11.15
C ASP A 148 14.55 5.59 -11.74
N TRP A 149 13.91 4.46 -12.04
CA TRP A 149 14.60 3.27 -12.54
C TRP A 149 13.85 2.62 -13.73
N PRO A 150 14.56 2.17 -14.80
CA PRO A 150 15.96 2.46 -15.13
C PRO A 150 16.19 3.94 -15.44
N ILE A 151 17.40 4.42 -15.25
CA ILE A 151 17.77 5.80 -15.53
C ILE A 151 17.53 6.07 -17.02
N GLY A 152 16.64 6.99 -17.31
CA GLY A 152 16.31 7.35 -18.69
C GLY A 152 15.46 8.62 -18.77
N ASN A 153 15.43 9.24 -19.94
CA ASN A 153 14.64 10.43 -20.25
C ASN A 153 14.82 11.60 -19.27
N THR A 154 16.04 11.79 -18.77
CA THR A 154 16.34 12.86 -17.81
C THR A 154 16.21 14.26 -18.43
N ASP A 155 16.11 14.36 -19.76
CA ASP A 155 15.95 15.62 -20.49
C ASP A 155 14.49 16.10 -20.58
N LEU A 156 13.53 15.22 -20.30
CA LEU A 156 12.12 15.58 -20.28
C LEU A 156 11.81 16.55 -19.12
N PRO A 157 10.86 17.48 -19.25
CA PRO A 157 10.28 18.20 -18.12
C PRO A 157 9.78 17.22 -17.03
N ALA A 158 9.87 17.62 -15.76
CA ALA A 158 9.56 16.70 -14.64
C ALA A 158 8.15 16.06 -14.75
N VAL A 159 7.14 16.84 -15.14
CA VAL A 159 5.77 16.32 -15.31
C VAL A 159 5.70 15.27 -16.42
N GLU A 160 6.37 15.52 -17.55
CA GLU A 160 6.38 14.59 -18.69
C GLU A 160 7.15 13.30 -18.35
N PHE A 161 8.23 13.43 -17.60
CA PHE A 161 9.00 12.30 -17.09
C PHE A 161 8.12 11.35 -16.26
N TYR A 162 7.46 11.85 -15.22
CA TYR A 162 6.57 11.01 -14.39
C TYR A 162 5.35 10.52 -15.18
N ALA A 163 4.76 11.36 -16.03
CA ALA A 163 3.63 10.96 -16.85
C ALA A 163 3.99 9.81 -17.79
N SER A 164 5.19 9.80 -18.36
CA SER A 164 5.67 8.68 -19.20
C SER A 164 5.78 7.39 -18.38
N ARG A 165 6.30 7.45 -17.16
CA ARG A 165 6.41 6.28 -16.27
C ARG A 165 5.06 5.73 -15.88
N TYR A 166 4.12 6.60 -15.49
CA TYR A 166 2.75 6.17 -15.23
C TYR A 166 2.08 5.58 -16.46
N ALA A 167 2.31 6.14 -17.66
CA ALA A 167 1.79 5.58 -18.91
C ALA A 167 2.33 4.16 -19.17
N GLU A 168 3.60 3.89 -18.88
CA GLU A 168 4.19 2.56 -19.01
C GLU A 168 3.52 1.55 -18.06
N TYR A 169 3.42 1.87 -16.76
CA TYR A 169 2.87 0.97 -15.76
C TYR A 169 1.36 0.78 -15.91
N TRP A 170 0.60 1.87 -15.99
CA TRP A 170 -0.86 1.83 -16.17
C TRP A 170 -1.27 1.40 -17.58
N GLY A 171 -0.38 1.53 -18.56
CA GLY A 171 -0.55 1.00 -19.92
C GLY A 171 -0.28 -0.51 -20.03
N ASP A 172 0.45 -1.11 -19.10
CA ASP A 172 0.76 -2.52 -19.09
C ASP A 172 -0.49 -3.37 -18.87
N ALA A 173 -0.70 -4.38 -19.72
CA ALA A 173 -1.90 -5.20 -19.69
C ALA A 173 -1.99 -6.05 -18.42
N LEU A 174 -0.84 -6.58 -17.95
CA LEU A 174 -0.78 -7.45 -16.78
C LEU A 174 -1.03 -6.64 -15.50
N TYR A 175 -0.39 -5.47 -15.37
CA TYR A 175 -0.63 -4.61 -14.21
C TYR A 175 -2.08 -4.09 -14.15
N ARG A 176 -2.66 -3.77 -15.29
CA ARG A 176 -4.10 -3.43 -15.37
C ARG A 176 -5.00 -4.57 -14.89
N GLU A 177 -4.73 -5.81 -15.33
CA GLU A 177 -5.48 -6.97 -14.86
C GLU A 177 -5.39 -7.13 -13.34
N LEU A 178 -4.21 -6.94 -12.76
CA LEU A 178 -4.01 -6.94 -11.32
C LEU A 178 -4.88 -5.89 -10.62
N LEU A 179 -4.86 -4.65 -11.10
CA LEU A 179 -5.68 -3.57 -10.53
C LEU A 179 -7.17 -3.85 -10.62
N GLN A 180 -7.62 -4.58 -11.64
CA GLN A 180 -9.03 -4.92 -11.87
C GLN A 180 -9.58 -6.02 -10.95
N THR A 181 -8.74 -6.78 -10.24
CA THR A 181 -9.18 -7.95 -9.46
C THR A 181 -10.07 -7.59 -8.26
N SER A 182 -9.82 -6.47 -7.60
CA SER A 182 -10.59 -5.95 -6.46
C SER A 182 -10.27 -4.47 -6.22
N PRO A 183 -11.07 -3.73 -5.43
CA PRO A 183 -10.73 -2.37 -4.99
C PRO A 183 -9.30 -2.29 -4.48
N THR A 184 -8.61 -1.21 -4.84
CA THR A 184 -7.20 -1.02 -4.53
C THR A 184 -7.01 0.31 -3.81
N PHE A 185 -6.32 0.26 -2.67
CA PHE A 185 -5.91 1.41 -1.89
C PHE A 185 -4.41 1.57 -1.98
N PHE A 186 -3.93 2.79 -2.11
CA PHE A 186 -2.53 3.10 -2.29
C PHE A 186 -2.00 3.98 -1.16
N VAL A 187 -0.72 3.81 -0.85
CA VAL A 187 0.10 4.79 -0.17
C VAL A 187 1.36 5.01 -1.01
N CYS A 188 1.91 6.22 -1.01
CA CYS A 188 3.17 6.45 -1.69
C CYS A 188 4.35 6.05 -0.81
N ASP A 189 5.45 5.65 -1.47
CA ASP A 189 6.76 5.60 -0.87
C ASP A 189 7.78 6.36 -1.73
N ASP A 190 9.08 6.12 -1.59
CA ASP A 190 10.07 6.97 -2.23
C ASP A 190 10.13 6.82 -3.74
N HIS A 191 9.95 5.63 -4.30
CA HIS A 191 10.03 5.41 -5.74
C HIS A 191 8.87 5.98 -6.56
N GLU A 192 7.78 6.41 -5.94
CA GLU A 192 6.79 7.28 -6.59
C GLU A 192 7.39 8.66 -6.90
N PHE A 193 8.50 9.01 -6.27
CA PHE A 193 9.31 10.21 -6.49
C PHE A 193 10.69 9.83 -7.04
N TRP A 194 11.55 9.35 -6.19
CA TRP A 194 12.88 8.78 -6.48
C TRP A 194 13.44 8.12 -5.22
N ASN A 195 14.33 7.15 -5.38
CA ASN A 195 14.97 6.44 -4.27
C ASN A 195 15.52 7.38 -3.20
N ASP A 196 15.25 7.07 -1.94
CA ASP A 196 15.61 7.85 -0.76
C ASP A 196 14.93 9.24 -0.70
N PHE A 197 13.77 9.43 -1.34
CA PHE A 197 13.03 10.71 -1.24
C PHE A 197 12.78 11.11 0.22
N PRO A 198 12.98 12.38 0.62
CA PRO A 198 13.29 13.57 -0.20
C PRO A 198 14.78 13.88 -0.34
N GLU A 199 15.66 12.95 -0.01
CA GLU A 199 17.09 13.18 -0.12
C GLU A 199 17.55 13.36 -1.57
N ARG A 200 18.76 13.87 -1.74
CA ARG A 200 19.36 14.02 -3.06
C ARG A 200 19.80 12.66 -3.59
N GLN A 201 19.36 12.30 -4.78
CA GLN A 201 19.75 11.05 -5.43
C GLN A 201 20.74 11.28 -6.58
N ILE A 202 21.85 10.54 -6.58
CA ILE A 202 22.92 10.69 -7.57
C ILE A 202 22.42 10.34 -8.98
N GLN A 203 21.60 9.32 -9.10
CA GLN A 203 21.07 8.83 -10.39
C GLN A 203 19.99 9.75 -10.99
N VAL A 204 19.47 10.71 -10.23
CA VAL A 204 18.44 11.65 -10.67
C VAL A 204 18.99 13.08 -10.60
N PRO A 205 19.71 13.59 -11.64
CA PRO A 205 20.37 14.90 -11.63
C PRO A 205 19.47 16.07 -11.21
N ARG A 206 18.18 16.00 -11.53
CA ARG A 206 17.17 17.03 -11.12
C ARG A 206 17.02 17.16 -9.62
N THR A 207 17.47 16.19 -8.84
CA THR A 207 17.42 16.26 -7.37
C THR A 207 18.62 17.01 -6.77
N TRP A 208 19.63 17.34 -7.58
CA TRP A 208 20.88 17.96 -7.09
C TRP A 208 20.69 19.42 -6.71
N LEU A 209 19.94 20.18 -7.51
CA LEU A 209 19.62 21.57 -7.24
C LEU A 209 18.31 21.69 -6.46
N PRO A 210 18.27 22.46 -5.34
CA PRO A 210 17.08 22.56 -4.49
C PRO A 210 15.82 23.01 -5.23
N ALA A 211 15.95 23.97 -6.17
CA ALA A 211 14.81 24.46 -6.95
C ALA A 211 14.25 23.37 -7.90
N GLU A 212 15.11 22.68 -8.60
CA GLU A 212 14.71 21.59 -9.51
C GLU A 212 14.15 20.40 -8.75
N ARG A 213 14.75 20.05 -7.59
CA ARG A 213 14.24 19.02 -6.69
C ARG A 213 12.80 19.30 -6.26
N LYS A 214 12.50 20.55 -5.88
CA LYS A 214 11.14 20.95 -5.50
C LYS A 214 10.15 20.79 -6.66
N ILE A 215 10.54 21.19 -7.87
CA ILE A 215 9.70 21.04 -9.07
C ILE A 215 9.47 19.55 -9.36
N THR A 216 10.53 18.74 -9.28
CA THR A 216 10.48 17.30 -9.50
C THR A 216 9.60 16.60 -8.47
N ALA A 217 9.75 16.94 -7.19
CA ALA A 217 8.91 16.42 -6.12
C ALA A 217 7.44 16.75 -6.32
N GLN A 218 7.13 18.01 -6.70
CA GLN A 218 5.75 18.41 -6.96
C GLN A 218 5.16 17.67 -8.16
N ALA A 219 5.93 17.48 -9.21
CA ALA A 219 5.48 16.71 -10.38
C ALA A 219 5.17 15.24 -10.01
N GLY A 220 6.07 14.58 -9.25
CA GLY A 220 5.83 13.21 -8.74
C GLY A 220 4.55 13.14 -7.94
N LEU A 221 4.37 14.09 -7.03
CA LEU A 221 3.19 14.18 -6.16
C LEU A 221 1.89 14.39 -6.94
N ASP A 222 1.89 15.32 -7.90
CA ASP A 222 0.70 15.60 -8.73
C ASP A 222 0.29 14.37 -9.56
N LEU A 223 1.27 13.59 -10.03
CA LEU A 223 0.98 12.38 -10.79
C LEU A 223 0.57 11.21 -9.87
N TYR A 224 1.19 11.09 -8.69
CA TYR A 224 0.72 10.14 -7.67
C TYR A 224 -0.77 10.39 -7.35
N ASP A 225 -1.15 11.62 -7.04
CA ASP A 225 -2.54 11.96 -6.71
C ASP A 225 -3.50 11.60 -7.84
N ARG A 226 -3.07 11.78 -9.09
CA ARG A 226 -3.90 11.49 -10.26
C ARG A 226 -4.04 10.01 -10.58
N PHE A 227 -3.00 9.21 -10.38
CA PHE A 227 -2.97 7.81 -10.79
C PHE A 227 -3.22 6.82 -9.65
N GLN A 228 -2.73 7.11 -8.45
CA GLN A 228 -2.84 6.26 -7.27
C GLN A 228 -3.78 6.87 -6.23
N GLY A 229 -3.50 8.07 -5.76
CA GLY A 229 -4.26 8.77 -4.73
C GLY A 229 -5.74 8.93 -5.07
N CYS A 230 -6.08 9.12 -6.36
CA CYS A 230 -7.47 9.19 -6.81
C CYS A 230 -8.25 7.88 -6.57
N ALA A 231 -7.61 6.76 -6.30
CA ALA A 231 -8.27 5.50 -5.93
C ALA A 231 -8.61 5.39 -4.44
N ASN A 232 -8.02 6.23 -3.62
CA ASN A 232 -8.20 6.22 -2.17
C ASN A 232 -9.56 6.79 -1.73
N PRO A 233 -10.03 6.46 -0.51
CA PRO A 233 -11.35 6.87 -0.02
C PRO A 233 -11.56 8.37 0.11
N ALA A 234 -10.50 9.11 0.39
CA ALA A 234 -10.54 10.56 0.58
C ALA A 234 -9.57 11.26 -0.38
N PRO A 235 -9.72 12.56 -0.62
CA PRO A 235 -8.79 13.32 -1.47
C PRO A 235 -7.43 13.50 -0.82
N PHE A 236 -7.20 12.92 0.34
CA PHE A 236 -5.96 13.00 1.10
C PHE A 236 -5.08 11.78 0.84
N ARG A 237 -3.78 11.93 1.03
CA ARG A 237 -2.78 10.87 0.86
C ARG A 237 -2.77 9.93 2.06
N TRP A 238 -3.21 10.40 3.24
CA TRP A 238 -3.53 9.58 4.42
C TRP A 238 -5.04 9.54 4.61
N TYR A 239 -5.55 8.43 5.10
CA TYR A 239 -6.99 8.22 5.24
C TYR A 239 -7.30 7.08 6.19
N GLY A 240 -8.52 7.11 6.75
CA GLY A 240 -9.10 6.00 7.49
C GLY A 240 -10.30 5.41 6.76
N PHE A 241 -10.58 4.14 7.02
CA PHE A 241 -11.83 3.47 6.66
C PHE A 241 -12.12 2.35 7.66
N ARG A 242 -13.33 1.78 7.60
CA ARG A 242 -13.77 0.82 8.60
C ARG A 242 -14.45 -0.39 7.96
N ILE A 243 -14.20 -1.57 8.55
CA ILE A 243 -14.94 -2.82 8.33
C ILE A 243 -15.24 -3.37 9.71
N ASP A 244 -16.42 -2.99 10.26
CA ASP A 244 -16.76 -3.20 11.66
C ASP A 244 -16.44 -4.61 12.19
N PRO A 245 -15.79 -4.71 13.37
CA PRO A 245 -15.33 -3.63 14.25
C PRO A 245 -13.89 -3.14 13.95
N VAL A 246 -13.26 -3.62 12.89
CA VAL A 246 -11.86 -3.30 12.52
C VAL A 246 -11.79 -1.91 11.88
N SER A 247 -10.90 -1.07 12.41
CA SER A 247 -10.64 0.27 11.89
C SER A 247 -9.26 0.34 11.24
N PHE A 248 -9.19 0.90 10.04
CA PHE A 248 -7.96 1.04 9.26
C PHE A 248 -7.52 2.50 9.23
N PHE A 249 -6.21 2.72 9.34
CA PHE A 249 -5.59 4.01 9.06
C PHE A 249 -4.36 3.81 8.18
N VAL A 250 -4.29 4.55 7.09
CA VAL A 250 -3.19 4.54 6.14
C VAL A 250 -2.39 5.82 6.30
N VAL A 251 -1.12 5.68 6.61
CA VAL A 251 -0.19 6.78 6.90
C VAL A 251 0.62 7.11 5.65
N ASP A 252 0.60 8.36 5.25
CA ASP A 252 1.55 8.91 4.28
C ASP A 252 2.80 9.39 5.02
N SER A 253 3.78 8.54 5.13
CA SER A 253 5.05 8.81 5.81
C SER A 253 6.13 9.35 4.86
N ARG A 254 5.78 9.66 3.61
CA ARG A 254 6.76 10.00 2.59
C ARG A 254 6.53 11.35 1.92
N SER A 255 5.33 11.67 1.45
CA SER A 255 5.10 12.81 0.56
C SER A 255 5.45 14.17 1.18
N ARG A 256 5.40 14.29 2.50
CA ARG A 256 5.71 15.52 3.25
C ARG A 256 6.86 15.36 4.24
N ARG A 257 7.63 14.27 4.10
CA ARG A 257 8.79 14.00 4.94
C ARG A 257 9.85 15.10 4.76
N ASP A 258 10.45 15.53 5.88
CA ASP A 258 11.67 16.33 5.86
C ASP A 258 12.88 15.45 5.49
N PRO A 259 13.94 16.01 4.90
CA PRO A 259 15.24 15.35 4.88
C PRO A 259 15.68 15.00 6.31
N PHE A 260 16.13 13.76 6.55
CA PHE A 260 16.46 13.29 7.90
C PHE A 260 17.67 14.02 8.52
N ASN A 261 18.52 14.65 7.69
CA ASN A 261 19.65 15.47 8.13
C ASN A 261 19.31 16.96 8.27
N LYS A 262 18.03 17.35 8.26
CA LYS A 262 17.59 18.74 8.32
C LYS A 262 17.99 19.43 9.63
N GLN A 263 18.66 20.56 9.51
CA GLN A 263 19.08 21.42 10.61
C GLN A 263 18.50 22.84 10.41
N PRO A 264 18.25 23.61 11.46
CA PRO A 264 18.59 23.42 12.88
C PRO A 264 17.56 22.67 13.73
N ARG A 265 16.34 22.37 13.21
CA ARG A 265 15.29 21.67 13.95
C ARG A 265 15.27 20.19 13.61
N PRO A 266 14.78 19.32 14.51
CA PRO A 266 14.58 17.90 14.20
C PRO A 266 13.74 17.72 12.93
N PRO A 267 14.05 16.73 12.10
CA PRO A 267 13.24 16.41 10.94
C PRO A 267 11.93 15.71 11.37
N HIS A 268 10.90 15.86 10.55
CA HIS A 268 9.60 15.22 10.71
C HIS A 268 9.27 14.33 9.51
N PHE A 269 8.67 13.18 9.74
CA PHE A 269 8.16 12.34 8.64
C PHE A 269 6.65 12.49 8.43
N LEU A 270 5.90 13.04 9.41
CA LEU A 270 4.50 13.40 9.25
C LEU A 270 4.25 14.88 9.48
N PRO A 271 3.32 15.50 8.76
CA PRO A 271 2.83 16.83 9.08
C PRO A 271 1.88 16.78 10.28
N GLU A 272 1.72 17.91 10.98
CA GLU A 272 0.94 17.99 12.21
C GLU A 272 -0.55 17.64 12.00
N GLU A 273 -1.13 18.00 10.87
CA GLU A 273 -2.51 17.63 10.55
C GLU A 273 -2.72 16.11 10.45
N GLN A 274 -1.73 15.38 9.93
CA GLN A 274 -1.80 13.92 9.90
C GLN A 274 -1.64 13.29 11.28
N TRP A 275 -0.78 13.90 12.15
CA TRP A 275 -0.69 13.50 13.54
C TRP A 275 -2.02 13.63 14.27
N GLN A 276 -2.72 14.75 14.10
CA GLN A 276 -4.04 14.99 14.71
C GLN A 276 -5.07 13.96 14.22
N ASP A 277 -5.02 13.59 12.95
CA ASP A 277 -5.93 12.57 12.39
C ASP A 277 -5.60 11.16 12.92
N LEU A 278 -4.32 10.81 13.05
CA LEU A 278 -3.88 9.52 13.60
C LEU A 278 -4.23 9.38 15.09
N GLU A 279 -3.99 10.42 15.90
CA GLU A 279 -4.38 10.47 17.31
C GLU A 279 -5.91 10.36 17.45
N ARG A 280 -6.66 11.10 16.65
CA ARG A 280 -8.11 11.02 16.61
C ARG A 280 -8.60 9.63 16.23
N TRP A 281 -7.96 8.98 15.25
CA TRP A 281 -8.29 7.62 14.86
C TRP A 281 -8.13 6.64 16.02
N VAL A 282 -7.03 6.69 16.77
CA VAL A 282 -6.82 5.86 17.97
C VAL A 282 -7.90 6.13 19.01
N HIS A 283 -8.19 7.40 19.30
CA HIS A 283 -9.22 7.76 20.28
C HIS A 283 -10.64 7.36 19.84
N GLN A 284 -10.87 7.06 18.58
CA GLN A 284 -12.16 6.61 18.04
C GLN A 284 -12.27 5.07 17.93
N LEU A 285 -11.23 4.32 18.29
CA LEU A 285 -11.28 2.86 18.23
C LEU A 285 -12.35 2.30 19.16
N THR A 286 -13.08 1.30 18.66
CA THR A 286 -14.05 0.47 19.39
C THR A 286 -13.85 -1.01 19.09
N GLY A 287 -12.69 -1.37 18.56
CA GLY A 287 -12.20 -2.68 18.17
C GLY A 287 -10.76 -2.56 17.65
N PRO A 288 -10.17 -3.64 17.14
CA PRO A 288 -8.78 -3.63 16.72
C PRO A 288 -8.50 -2.64 15.59
N GLY A 289 -7.32 -2.03 15.65
CA GLY A 289 -6.78 -1.16 14.62
C GLY A 289 -5.89 -1.91 13.63
N VAL A 290 -5.89 -1.47 12.36
CA VAL A 290 -4.90 -1.82 11.36
C VAL A 290 -4.25 -0.55 10.86
N LEU A 291 -2.95 -0.40 11.13
CA LEU A 291 -2.14 0.74 10.75
C LEU A 291 -1.25 0.36 9.57
N LEU A 292 -1.48 0.94 8.40
CA LEU A 292 -0.60 0.79 7.25
C LEU A 292 0.37 1.97 7.19
N ILE A 293 1.66 1.69 7.16
CA ILE A 293 2.74 2.66 6.96
C ILE A 293 3.73 2.10 5.94
N GLY A 294 4.23 2.91 4.99
CA GLY A 294 5.13 2.44 3.94
C GLY A 294 6.35 1.69 4.49
N GLN A 295 7.03 2.28 5.48
CA GLN A 295 8.24 1.74 6.07
C GLN A 295 7.98 0.90 7.33
N PRO A 296 8.90 -0.01 7.70
CA PRO A 296 8.79 -0.79 8.94
C PRO A 296 8.70 0.08 10.19
N ALA A 297 7.77 -0.25 11.08
CA ALA A 297 7.67 0.39 12.38
C ALA A 297 8.70 -0.13 13.40
N PHE A 298 9.12 -1.41 13.27
CA PHE A 298 10.19 -1.95 14.12
C PHE A 298 11.54 -1.69 13.48
N GLN A 299 12.37 -0.92 14.17
CA GLN A 299 13.66 -0.50 13.68
C GLN A 299 14.73 -0.64 14.75
N LYS A 300 15.91 -1.05 14.31
CA LYS A 300 17.06 -1.15 15.18
C LYS A 300 17.65 0.23 15.42
N ASP A 301 18.01 0.52 16.66
CA ASP A 301 18.70 1.76 17.01
C ASP A 301 19.99 1.94 16.18
N GLY A 302 20.19 3.14 15.66
CA GLY A 302 21.38 3.50 14.88
C GLY A 302 21.34 3.08 13.41
N ASP A 303 20.20 2.65 12.89
CA ASP A 303 20.02 2.47 11.46
C ASP A 303 19.89 3.82 10.77
N TRP A 304 20.81 4.11 9.84
CA TRP A 304 20.90 5.41 9.15
C TRP A 304 20.26 5.41 7.76
N ARG A 305 19.67 4.28 7.34
CA ARG A 305 19.02 4.16 6.04
C ARG A 305 17.78 5.05 5.96
N ASP A 306 17.37 5.41 4.77
CA ASP A 306 16.26 6.35 4.51
C ASP A 306 14.91 5.83 5.04
N HIS A 307 14.67 4.52 4.94
CA HIS A 307 13.46 3.88 5.47
C HIS A 307 13.40 3.89 7.01
N SER A 308 14.48 4.27 7.67
CA SER A 308 14.52 4.24 9.14
C SER A 308 13.77 5.40 9.76
N LEU A 309 12.56 5.14 10.27
CA LEU A 309 11.74 6.12 11.00
C LEU A 309 12.45 6.61 12.28
N SER A 310 13.40 5.85 12.83
CA SER A 310 14.24 6.26 13.96
C SER A 310 15.17 7.47 13.65
N ASN A 311 15.37 7.79 12.37
CA ASN A 311 16.03 9.02 11.94
C ASN A 311 15.20 10.28 12.24
N PHE A 312 13.95 10.11 12.65
CA PHE A 312 12.99 11.15 13.04
C PHE A 312 12.57 10.93 14.51
N PRO A 313 13.46 11.12 15.47
CA PRO A 313 13.28 10.60 16.84
C PRO A 313 12.04 11.15 17.56
N GLU A 314 11.65 12.41 17.31
CA GLU A 314 10.45 13.01 17.91
C GLU A 314 9.17 12.37 17.36
N ASP A 315 9.08 12.23 16.03
CA ASP A 315 7.94 11.61 15.36
C ASP A 315 7.89 10.11 15.64
N TYR A 316 9.02 9.43 15.64
CA TYR A 316 9.09 8.01 15.97
C TYR A 316 8.63 7.74 17.40
N GLY A 317 9.05 8.57 18.34
CA GLY A 317 8.54 8.54 19.72
C GLY A 317 7.04 8.79 19.81
N ARG A 318 6.52 9.77 19.04
CA ARG A 318 5.09 10.08 18.98
C ARG A 318 4.27 8.94 18.38
N LEU A 319 4.75 8.28 17.31
CA LEU A 319 4.10 7.11 16.73
C LEU A 319 3.88 6.01 17.76
N TRP A 320 4.93 5.67 18.50
CA TRP A 320 4.84 4.64 19.54
C TRP A 320 3.98 5.07 20.72
N ALA A 321 3.99 6.35 21.10
CA ALA A 321 3.10 6.87 22.13
C ALA A 321 1.62 6.73 21.74
N VAL A 322 1.27 7.02 20.48
CA VAL A 322 -0.10 6.87 19.96
C VAL A 322 -0.52 5.39 19.95
N ILE A 323 0.38 4.46 19.59
CA ILE A 323 0.12 3.03 19.68
C ILE A 323 -0.09 2.61 21.14
N GLU A 324 0.75 3.11 22.07
CA GLU A 324 0.61 2.83 23.51
C GLU A 324 -0.73 3.33 24.06
N GLU A 325 -1.23 4.49 23.63
CA GLU A 325 -2.53 5.01 24.04
C GLU A 325 -3.68 4.05 23.72
N SER A 326 -3.65 3.38 22.56
CA SER A 326 -4.61 2.33 22.22
C SER A 326 -4.52 1.14 23.16
N LEU A 327 -3.29 0.66 23.43
CA LEU A 327 -3.06 -0.49 24.33
C LEU A 327 -3.41 -0.18 25.79
N GLU A 328 -3.38 1.07 26.20
CA GLU A 328 -3.73 1.56 27.54
C GLU A 328 -5.23 1.90 27.69
N GLY A 329 -6.00 1.82 26.62
CA GLY A 329 -7.46 2.06 26.63
C GLY A 329 -7.86 3.52 26.53
N HIS A 330 -7.00 4.38 25.96
CA HIS A 330 -7.36 5.76 25.63
C HIS A 330 -8.16 5.83 24.30
N THR A 331 -9.24 5.08 24.25
CA THR A 331 -10.09 4.81 23.08
C THR A 331 -11.53 5.24 23.33
N ALA A 332 -12.40 5.18 22.33
CA ALA A 332 -13.78 5.66 22.44
C ALA A 332 -14.60 4.94 23.50
N ASP A 333 -14.39 3.64 23.69
CA ASP A 333 -15.09 2.81 24.67
C ASP A 333 -14.33 2.61 25.99
N GLY A 334 -13.17 3.27 26.12
CA GLY A 334 -12.30 3.18 27.31
C GLY A 334 -11.63 1.82 27.51
N ARG A 335 -11.55 1.01 26.45
CA ARG A 335 -10.95 -0.34 26.50
C ARG A 335 -9.65 -0.39 25.69
N PRO A 336 -8.69 -1.23 26.12
CA PRO A 336 -7.52 -1.51 25.29
C PRO A 336 -7.89 -2.16 23.97
N HIS A 337 -7.36 -1.63 22.88
CA HIS A 337 -7.45 -2.22 21.54
C HIS A 337 -6.07 -2.46 20.96
N ASP A 338 -5.88 -3.62 20.36
CA ASP A 338 -4.64 -4.00 19.73
C ASP A 338 -4.53 -3.40 18.33
N ILE A 339 -3.31 -3.10 17.89
CA ILE A 339 -3.03 -2.56 16.56
C ILE A 339 -2.14 -3.54 15.80
N LEU A 340 -2.58 -3.97 14.61
CA LEU A 340 -1.75 -4.66 13.63
C LEU A 340 -1.09 -3.63 12.72
N VAL A 341 0.25 -3.62 12.68
CA VAL A 341 1.01 -2.79 11.74
C VAL A 341 1.25 -3.56 10.45
N LEU A 342 1.01 -2.91 9.33
CA LEU A 342 1.29 -3.41 7.98
C LEU A 342 2.31 -2.48 7.33
N SER A 343 3.34 -3.05 6.66
CA SER A 343 4.43 -2.28 6.07
C SER A 343 4.95 -2.87 4.76
N GLY A 344 5.84 -2.13 4.10
CA GLY A 344 6.49 -2.48 2.84
C GLY A 344 7.97 -2.12 2.78
N ASP A 345 8.42 -1.51 1.67
CA ASP A 345 9.70 -0.84 1.39
C ASP A 345 10.94 -1.76 1.37
N ILE A 346 11.26 -2.45 2.42
CA ILE A 346 12.58 -3.05 2.69
C ILE A 346 12.95 -4.29 1.87
N HIS A 347 12.20 -4.62 0.85
CA HIS A 347 12.41 -5.79 -0.04
C HIS A 347 12.58 -7.10 0.73
N THR A 348 11.88 -7.23 1.86
CA THR A 348 11.93 -8.41 2.74
C THR A 348 10.56 -8.65 3.32
N GLY A 349 9.97 -9.83 3.08
CA GLY A 349 8.78 -10.27 3.79
C GLY A 349 9.13 -10.64 5.22
N ARG A 350 8.37 -10.16 6.21
CA ARG A 350 8.67 -10.39 7.63
C ARG A 350 7.41 -10.39 8.49
N PHE A 351 7.40 -11.23 9.52
CA PHE A 351 6.46 -11.11 10.63
C PHE A 351 7.23 -11.01 11.94
N ALA A 352 6.86 -10.05 12.77
CA ALA A 352 7.46 -9.85 14.09
C ALA A 352 6.42 -9.31 15.07
N VAL A 353 6.71 -9.39 16.37
CA VAL A 353 5.87 -8.81 17.42
C VAL A 353 6.75 -7.96 18.33
N GLY A 354 6.45 -6.67 18.42
CA GLY A 354 7.08 -5.79 19.41
C GLY A 354 6.40 -5.93 20.76
N ARG A 355 7.19 -6.17 21.82
CA ARG A 355 6.67 -6.33 23.17
C ARG A 355 7.25 -5.28 24.11
N ARG A 356 6.38 -4.56 24.80
CA ARG A 356 6.78 -3.61 25.83
C ARG A 356 7.12 -4.37 27.11
N GLY A 357 8.32 -4.16 27.64
CA GLY A 357 8.78 -4.80 28.89
C GLY A 357 9.45 -6.17 28.71
N GLY A 358 9.64 -6.66 27.49
CA GLY A 358 10.39 -7.88 27.18
C GLY A 358 9.58 -8.98 26.53
N LEU A 359 10.26 -10.07 26.13
CA LEU A 359 9.66 -11.16 25.36
C LEU A 359 8.53 -11.91 26.08
N ASP A 360 8.56 -11.92 27.40
CA ASP A 360 7.55 -12.60 28.24
C ASP A 360 6.27 -11.76 28.43
N ALA A 361 6.24 -10.51 27.93
CA ALA A 361 5.06 -9.68 28.04
C ALA A 361 3.91 -10.28 27.22
N PRO A 362 2.70 -10.40 27.81
CA PRO A 362 1.56 -11.04 27.14
C PRO A 362 1.02 -10.22 25.96
N GLU A 363 1.22 -8.90 26.01
CA GLU A 363 0.73 -7.96 25.01
C GLU A 363 1.86 -7.55 24.07
N GLY A 364 1.52 -7.41 22.81
CA GLY A 364 2.48 -6.97 21.80
C GLY A 364 1.81 -6.40 20.57
N VAL A 365 2.57 -5.64 19.81
CA VAL A 365 2.18 -5.06 18.54
C VAL A 365 2.70 -5.97 17.43
N PRO A 366 1.83 -6.66 16.67
CA PRO A 366 2.26 -7.44 15.51
C PRO A 366 2.56 -6.52 14.33
N GLU A 367 3.61 -6.84 13.58
CA GLU A 367 3.93 -6.23 12.28
C GLU A 367 4.06 -7.29 11.20
N LEU A 368 3.39 -7.06 10.07
CA LEU A 368 3.53 -7.86 8.85
C LEU A 368 4.06 -6.98 7.72
N ILE A 369 5.16 -7.38 7.11
CA ILE A 369 5.75 -6.75 5.93
C ILE A 369 5.54 -7.66 4.74
N ALA A 370 4.96 -7.14 3.65
CA ALA A 370 4.80 -7.83 2.38
C ALA A 370 5.58 -7.08 1.29
N SER A 371 6.84 -7.46 1.11
CA SER A 371 7.81 -6.83 0.21
C SER A 371 8.90 -7.85 -0.17
N PRO A 372 9.39 -7.87 -1.42
CA PRO A 372 8.89 -7.16 -2.57
C PRO A 372 7.83 -7.98 -3.34
N ALA A 373 6.93 -7.30 -4.06
CA ALA A 373 6.00 -7.96 -4.99
C ALA A 373 6.73 -8.43 -6.26
N SER A 374 7.50 -7.53 -6.87
CA SER A 374 8.45 -7.87 -7.94
C SER A 374 9.60 -6.87 -7.90
N MET A 375 10.75 -7.29 -7.44
CA MET A 375 11.94 -6.45 -7.38
C MET A 375 13.19 -7.32 -7.36
N ILE A 376 14.19 -6.93 -8.16
CA ILE A 376 15.53 -7.50 -8.05
C ILE A 376 16.19 -6.93 -6.79
N ARG A 377 16.70 -7.81 -5.95
CA ARG A 377 17.54 -7.42 -4.83
C ARG A 377 18.98 -7.80 -5.10
N PRO A 378 19.83 -6.87 -5.58
CA PRO A 378 21.24 -7.18 -5.86
C PRO A 378 21.99 -7.56 -4.58
N GLY A 379 22.59 -8.75 -4.57
CA GLY A 379 23.60 -9.12 -3.57
C GLY A 379 23.15 -9.27 -2.12
N SER A 380 21.84 -9.21 -1.83
CA SER A 380 21.36 -9.43 -0.47
C SER A 380 21.38 -10.91 -0.12
N LYS A 381 22.03 -11.24 0.97
CA LYS A 381 21.88 -12.54 1.63
C LYS A 381 20.73 -12.43 2.61
N GLU A 382 19.95 -13.49 2.74
CA GLU A 382 19.04 -13.62 3.89
C GLU A 382 19.88 -13.44 5.14
N VAL A 383 19.60 -12.40 5.91
CA VAL A 383 20.29 -12.14 7.16
C VAL A 383 19.29 -12.50 8.27
N GLU A 384 19.55 -13.60 8.94
CA GLU A 384 18.92 -13.86 10.24
C GLU A 384 19.43 -12.80 11.21
N GLU A 385 18.67 -11.73 11.38
CA GLU A 385 18.93 -10.80 12.46
C GLU A 385 18.31 -11.38 13.74
N PRO A 386 19.06 -11.40 14.85
CA PRO A 386 18.51 -11.84 16.14
C PRO A 386 17.43 -10.86 16.61
N ASP A 387 16.65 -11.26 17.59
CA ASP A 387 15.77 -10.37 18.32
C ASP A 387 16.57 -9.15 18.81
N TYR A 388 15.95 -7.98 18.72
CA TYR A 388 16.60 -6.74 19.08
C TYR A 388 15.69 -5.87 19.95
N ARG A 389 16.30 -4.88 20.58
CA ARG A 389 15.61 -3.88 21.40
C ARG A 389 15.77 -2.52 20.72
N PHE A 390 14.75 -1.69 20.89
CA PHE A 390 14.82 -0.27 20.59
C PHE A 390 14.13 0.53 21.69
N THR A 391 14.57 1.76 21.87
CA THR A 391 14.00 2.65 22.88
C THR A 391 13.48 3.90 22.21
N VAL A 392 12.24 4.24 22.49
CA VAL A 392 11.60 5.47 22.01
C VAL A 392 11.47 6.47 23.14
N HIS A 393 11.60 7.73 22.79
CA HIS A 393 11.49 8.84 23.73
C HIS A 393 10.36 9.77 23.30
N HIS A 394 9.40 10.00 24.19
CA HIS A 394 8.32 10.94 23.96
C HIS A 394 7.97 11.71 25.23
N ARG A 395 7.95 13.04 25.18
CA ARG A 395 7.59 13.93 26.31
C ARG A 395 8.28 13.58 27.63
N GLY A 396 9.58 13.24 27.57
CA GLY A 396 10.37 12.88 28.75
C GLY A 396 10.19 11.44 29.27
N ARG A 397 9.31 10.66 28.67
CA ARG A 397 9.17 9.20 28.94
C ARG A 397 10.02 8.43 27.93
N ALA A 398 10.73 7.42 28.44
CA ALA A 398 11.45 6.45 27.62
C ALA A 398 10.73 5.10 27.72
N THR A 399 10.39 4.50 26.60
CA THR A 399 9.79 3.16 26.54
C THR A 399 10.68 2.24 25.71
N THR A 400 11.04 1.10 26.29
CA THR A 400 11.84 0.08 25.59
C THR A 400 10.95 -1.03 25.10
N TRP A 401 11.09 -1.35 23.82
CA TRP A 401 10.44 -2.43 23.13
C TRP A 401 11.44 -3.52 22.77
N GLN A 402 11.03 -4.76 22.89
CA GLN A 402 11.78 -5.90 22.39
C GLN A 402 11.02 -6.52 21.22
N VAL A 403 11.72 -6.70 20.10
CA VAL A 403 11.15 -7.29 18.88
C VAL A 403 11.41 -8.78 18.91
N ASP A 404 10.31 -9.54 19.00
CA ASP A 404 10.26 -10.99 18.86
C ASP A 404 10.03 -11.32 17.38
N ARG A 405 11.04 -11.86 16.73
CA ARG A 405 11.00 -12.30 15.32
C ARG A 405 10.65 -13.77 15.18
N ASN A 406 10.47 -14.46 16.31
CA ASN A 406 10.04 -15.84 16.36
C ASN A 406 8.83 -16.04 17.30
N PRO A 407 7.73 -15.29 17.10
CA PRO A 407 6.58 -15.36 18.01
C PRO A 407 5.86 -16.72 17.99
N ALA A 408 6.32 -17.69 17.22
CA ALA A 408 5.69 -19.00 17.01
C ALA A 408 6.62 -20.18 17.26
N ALA A 409 7.62 -20.06 18.10
CA ALA A 409 8.57 -21.12 18.47
C ALA A 409 9.17 -21.87 17.25
N GLY A 410 10.36 -21.54 16.84
CA GLY A 410 11.09 -22.33 15.88
C GLY A 410 12.03 -21.55 14.98
N VAL A 411 11.55 -20.72 14.09
CA VAL A 411 12.41 -20.03 13.11
C VAL A 411 11.95 -18.59 12.92
N PRO A 412 12.86 -17.59 13.03
CA PRO A 412 12.55 -16.22 12.67
C PRO A 412 12.03 -16.16 11.24
N PHE A 413 10.84 -15.58 11.06
CA PHE A 413 10.29 -15.47 9.72
C PHE A 413 10.84 -14.25 9.00
N MET A 414 11.57 -14.51 7.94
CA MET A 414 12.02 -13.50 6.98
C MET A 414 12.22 -14.17 5.61
N THR A 415 11.80 -13.52 4.54
CA THR A 415 12.00 -14.00 3.18
C THR A 415 12.41 -12.88 2.22
N LEU A 416 13.26 -13.21 1.26
CA LEU A 416 13.65 -12.34 0.13
C LEU A 416 12.85 -12.68 -1.14
N ALA A 417 12.02 -13.72 -1.13
CA ALA A 417 11.21 -14.08 -2.27
C ALA A 417 10.19 -13.00 -2.59
N ASN A 418 9.86 -12.82 -3.86
CA ASN A 418 8.77 -11.97 -4.27
C ASN A 418 7.45 -12.49 -3.67
N ASN A 419 6.77 -11.63 -2.95
CA ASN A 419 5.70 -12.09 -2.08
C ASN A 419 4.50 -11.13 -2.05
N VAL A 420 3.36 -11.71 -1.67
CA VAL A 420 2.10 -11.02 -1.40
C VAL A 420 1.51 -11.61 -0.13
N ALA A 421 1.00 -10.78 0.76
CA ALA A 421 0.27 -11.28 1.92
C ALA A 421 -1.24 -11.32 1.64
N ALA A 422 -1.88 -12.39 2.11
CA ALA A 422 -3.33 -12.46 2.27
C ALA A 422 -3.64 -12.37 3.77
N VAL A 423 -4.46 -11.41 4.14
CA VAL A 423 -4.88 -11.18 5.52
C VAL A 423 -6.39 -11.41 5.59
N ARG A 424 -6.81 -12.41 6.35
CA ARG A 424 -8.22 -12.72 6.57
C ARG A 424 -8.62 -12.35 7.99
N MET A 425 -9.62 -11.50 8.09
CA MET A 425 -10.27 -11.14 9.34
C MET A 425 -11.50 -12.02 9.55
N GLY A 426 -11.69 -12.55 10.74
CA GLY A 426 -12.84 -13.38 11.13
C GLY A 426 -13.22 -13.11 12.58
N LEU A 427 -14.42 -13.57 12.96
CA LEU A 427 -14.82 -13.53 14.35
C LEU A 427 -13.97 -14.52 15.14
N GLY A 428 -13.29 -14.02 16.18
CA GLY A 428 -12.48 -14.79 17.09
C GLY A 428 -13.24 -15.19 18.36
N THR A 429 -12.47 -15.54 19.38
CA THR A 429 -13.02 -15.90 20.70
C THR A 429 -13.27 -14.67 21.56
N ASN A 430 -14.26 -14.73 22.45
CA ASN A 430 -14.52 -13.68 23.48
C ASN A 430 -14.65 -12.25 22.93
N GLY A 431 -15.24 -12.10 21.74
CA GLY A 431 -15.44 -10.79 21.10
C GLY A 431 -14.18 -10.21 20.45
N ARG A 432 -13.10 -10.97 20.35
CA ARG A 432 -11.90 -10.59 19.61
C ARG A 432 -12.09 -10.81 18.12
N ILE A 433 -11.23 -10.20 17.33
CA ILE A 433 -11.14 -10.45 15.89
C ILE A 433 -9.91 -11.30 15.62
N ARG A 434 -10.12 -12.41 14.93
CA ARG A 434 -9.06 -13.30 14.48
C ARG A 434 -8.52 -12.78 13.14
N PHE A 435 -7.20 -12.61 13.07
CA PHE A 435 -6.48 -12.33 11.85
C PHE A 435 -5.66 -13.56 11.47
N GLU A 436 -5.94 -14.10 10.31
CA GLU A 436 -5.09 -15.10 9.67
C GLU A 436 -4.17 -14.37 8.68
N LEU A 437 -2.90 -14.32 9.01
CA LEU A 437 -1.84 -13.68 8.23
C LEU A 437 -1.13 -14.75 7.43
N THR A 438 -1.16 -14.67 6.11
CA THR A 438 -0.48 -15.63 5.24
C THR A 438 0.37 -14.89 4.24
N LEU A 439 1.64 -15.25 4.14
CA LEU A 439 2.55 -14.73 3.13
C LEU A 439 2.76 -15.78 2.03
N TRP A 440 2.63 -15.34 0.79
CA TRP A 440 2.69 -16.19 -0.39
C TRP A 440 3.83 -15.76 -1.29
N GLN A 441 4.71 -16.69 -1.64
CA GLN A 441 5.65 -16.49 -2.73
C GLN A 441 4.88 -16.48 -4.05
N VAL A 442 4.99 -15.40 -4.79
CA VAL A 442 4.34 -15.23 -6.11
C VAL A 442 5.30 -15.49 -7.25
N ARG A 443 6.59 -15.50 -6.98
CA ARG A 443 7.66 -15.82 -7.93
C ARG A 443 8.78 -16.55 -7.21
N PRO A 444 9.37 -17.61 -7.79
CA PRO A 444 10.54 -18.26 -7.22
C PRO A 444 11.69 -17.27 -7.01
N TYR A 445 12.44 -17.46 -5.93
CA TYR A 445 13.66 -16.69 -5.72
C TYR A 445 14.63 -16.94 -6.87
N ASP A 446 15.03 -15.88 -7.55
CA ASP A 446 15.98 -15.96 -8.65
C ASP A 446 17.39 -15.71 -8.11
N SER A 447 18.18 -16.77 -8.00
CA SER A 447 19.57 -16.71 -7.50
C SER A 447 20.58 -16.12 -8.51
N ARG A 448 20.13 -15.84 -9.74
CA ARG A 448 21.02 -15.24 -10.75
C ARG A 448 21.46 -13.85 -10.31
N SER A 449 22.65 -13.42 -10.74
CA SER A 449 23.14 -12.07 -10.52
C SER A 449 22.22 -11.03 -11.20
N TRP A 450 22.27 -9.79 -10.74
CA TRP A 450 21.53 -8.68 -11.36
C TRP A 450 21.77 -8.59 -12.87
N TRP A 451 23.01 -8.77 -13.30
CA TRP A 451 23.38 -8.70 -14.72
C TRP A 451 22.78 -9.85 -15.54
N GLU A 452 22.82 -11.05 -15.02
CA GLU A 452 22.20 -12.23 -15.68
C GLU A 452 20.66 -12.10 -15.78
N ARG A 453 20.01 -11.47 -14.80
CA ARG A 453 18.58 -11.22 -14.86
C ARG A 453 18.24 -10.13 -15.87
N PHE A 454 19.08 -9.10 -15.96
CA PHE A 454 18.87 -7.99 -16.89
C PHE A 454 19.10 -8.38 -18.36
N THR A 455 20.04 -9.28 -18.63
CA THR A 455 20.44 -9.68 -19.99
C THR A 455 19.95 -11.07 -20.40
N GLY A 456 19.45 -11.87 -19.47
CA GLY A 456 19.01 -13.24 -19.69
C GLY A 456 17.51 -13.39 -19.99
N ASP A 457 17.08 -14.63 -20.18
CA ASP A 457 15.66 -14.96 -20.31
C ASP A 457 14.89 -14.65 -19.02
N PRO A 458 13.61 -14.30 -19.10
CA PRO A 458 12.76 -14.13 -17.94
C PRO A 458 12.79 -15.37 -17.02
N ALA A 459 12.67 -15.15 -15.71
CA ALA A 459 12.55 -16.29 -14.80
C ALA A 459 11.22 -17.00 -15.04
N PRO A 460 11.18 -18.33 -14.92
CA PRO A 460 9.95 -19.06 -15.13
C PRO A 460 8.87 -18.68 -14.12
N VAL A 461 7.62 -18.58 -14.58
CA VAL A 461 6.46 -18.45 -13.70
C VAL A 461 6.35 -19.74 -12.88
N GLY A 462 6.46 -19.60 -11.56
CA GLY A 462 6.34 -20.71 -10.63
C GLY A 462 4.97 -20.79 -9.97
N PRO A 463 4.68 -21.88 -9.27
CA PRO A 463 3.46 -21.98 -8.48
C PRO A 463 3.49 -20.96 -7.32
N VAL A 464 2.30 -20.53 -6.92
CA VAL A 464 2.14 -19.73 -5.70
C VAL A 464 2.33 -20.65 -4.50
N ILE A 465 3.31 -20.36 -3.65
CA ILE A 465 3.71 -21.19 -2.51
C ILE A 465 3.45 -20.42 -1.22
N GLU A 466 2.79 -21.06 -0.25
CA GLU A 466 2.65 -20.52 1.10
C GLU A 466 4.00 -20.57 1.80
N LEU A 467 4.50 -19.40 2.18
CA LEU A 467 5.77 -19.25 2.91
C LEU A 467 5.54 -19.24 4.41
N PHE A 468 4.44 -18.66 4.84
CA PHE A 468 4.16 -18.40 6.24
C PHE A 468 2.67 -18.29 6.49
N ARG A 469 2.22 -18.82 7.63
CA ARG A 469 0.87 -18.62 8.15
C ARG A 469 0.90 -18.41 9.66
N LYS A 470 0.20 -17.39 10.11
CA LYS A 470 0.06 -17.09 11.54
C LYS A 470 -1.37 -16.64 11.83
N GLU A 471 -1.96 -17.19 12.87
CA GLU A 471 -3.19 -16.67 13.45
C GLU A 471 -2.87 -15.84 14.70
N ILE A 472 -3.52 -14.69 14.81
CA ILE A 472 -3.50 -13.82 15.99
C ILE A 472 -4.93 -13.38 16.30
N GLU A 473 -5.23 -13.17 17.57
CA GLU A 473 -6.52 -12.59 18.00
C GLU A 473 -6.29 -11.22 18.62
N LEU A 474 -6.92 -10.20 18.08
CA LEU A 474 -6.81 -8.81 18.50
C LEU A 474 -8.12 -8.33 19.16
N ARG A 475 -7.93 -7.46 20.20
CA ARG A 475 -9.03 -6.84 20.97
C ARG A 475 -9.59 -5.62 20.28
#